data_8b492ee5c25ad819bd814f248a0c4586
#
_entry.id   8b492ee5c25ad819bd814f248a0c4586
#
_cell.length_a   1.000
_cell.length_b   1.000
_cell.length_c   1.000
_cell.angle_alpha   90.00
_cell.angle_beta   90.00
_cell.angle_gamma   90.00
#
_symmetry.space_group_name_H-M   'P 1'
#
loop_
_entity.id
_entity.type
_entity.pdbx_description
1 polymer ?
#
loop_
_entity_poly.entity_id
_entity_poly.type
_entity_poly.pdbx_seq_one_letter_code
_entity_poly.pdbx_strand_id
1 'polypeptide(L)'
;MGELPVKRRACVLAVAFSACRAPIAPAVPPTDFSAAADRIAAASERTSAVGWDRLSELTDDVGQRITGSAALDHALAWAAGRMHDDGLDDVRLEPVQVPHWVRGVEHARIVRPVDRPLALLGLGGTVGTHGTLRAPLIAFESLDALRSSEARLDGKIAFVDHHMPPFDDAHDDPGYAKGMQARLHGASEAAKRGARAVLVRSVTAVSLRTPHAGALGYDEGVRKIPAAAISTEDADLLARLARRGPVEVELSLGARTLPDAPSANVVGELAGRELPDEIVLLGAHIDSWDVGQGASDDGAGCVAVMEALRLLRAAGLVPRRTVRTVLFTSEEYLLAGARAYRERHGREHHVAAFETDYGMAAPDAIGVGSEDGARAMAPLLPLFARFGIRRFRPHAFGADVQPIVETGAAAFDLEPDGHHYFDIHHTEADTLDKIRPEDLRRNAAAIALLAWVLAVR
;
A
#
# COMPACT_ATOMS: atom_id res chain seq x y z
N MET A 1 -13.93 50.92 29.44
CA MET A 1 -14.20 49.48 29.44
C MET A 1 -13.70 48.99 28.08
N GLY A 2 -12.47 48.44 28.06
CA GLY A 2 -11.76 48.07 26.83
C GLY A 2 -11.83 46.58 26.59
N GLU A 3 -12.21 46.20 25.38
CA GLU A 3 -12.14 44.83 24.92
C GLU A 3 -10.72 44.52 24.45
N LEU A 4 -10.17 43.43 25.00
CA LEU A 4 -8.86 42.89 24.60
C LEU A 4 -9.04 41.85 23.47
N PRO A 5 -8.16 41.81 22.45
CA PRO A 5 -8.27 40.83 21.38
C PRO A 5 -7.70 39.45 21.81
N VAL A 6 -8.51 38.44 21.61
CA VAL A 6 -8.13 37.01 21.81
C VAL A 6 -7.18 36.59 20.71
N LYS A 7 -5.91 36.42 21.04
CA LYS A 7 -4.90 35.75 20.17
C LYS A 7 -5.14 34.24 20.20
N ARG A 8 -5.62 33.68 19.10
CA ARG A 8 -5.62 32.22 18.85
C ARG A 8 -4.18 31.76 18.67
N ARG A 9 -3.67 31.02 19.65
CA ARG A 9 -2.41 30.27 19.51
C ARG A 9 -2.72 28.97 18.80
N ALA A 10 -2.13 28.75 17.64
CA ALA A 10 -2.05 27.45 17.01
C ALA A 10 -1.15 26.56 17.90
N CYS A 11 -1.72 25.52 18.50
CA CYS A 11 -0.96 24.47 19.15
C CYS A 11 -0.40 23.55 18.04
N VAL A 12 0.87 23.71 17.75
CA VAL A 12 1.66 22.68 17.06
C VAL A 12 1.93 21.60 18.12
N LEU A 13 1.24 20.47 18.04
CA LEU A 13 1.56 19.31 18.84
C LEU A 13 2.87 18.70 18.30
N ALA A 14 3.98 19.04 18.92
CA ALA A 14 5.20 18.26 18.80
C ALA A 14 5.02 17.00 19.63
N VAL A 15 4.77 15.86 18.96
CA VAL A 15 4.78 14.54 19.61
C VAL A 15 6.24 14.19 19.86
N ALA A 16 6.67 14.35 21.11
CA ALA A 16 7.96 13.84 21.56
C ALA A 16 7.89 12.32 21.69
N PHE A 17 8.55 11.61 20.78
CA PHE A 17 8.74 10.17 20.89
C PHE A 17 9.58 9.86 22.12
N SER A 18 8.97 9.35 23.18
CA SER A 18 9.65 8.74 24.31
C SER A 18 9.93 7.29 23.92
N ALA A 19 11.18 6.99 23.55
CA ALA A 19 11.62 5.64 23.25
C ALA A 19 11.61 4.78 24.53
N CYS A 20 10.55 4.00 24.75
CA CYS A 20 10.59 2.90 25.69
C CYS A 20 11.53 1.81 25.15
N ARG A 21 12.69 1.66 25.78
CA ARG A 21 13.62 0.55 25.51
C ARG A 21 13.02 -0.75 26.04
N ALA A 22 12.56 -1.63 25.14
CA ALA A 22 12.31 -3.02 25.50
C ALA A 22 13.66 -3.74 25.74
N PRO A 23 13.77 -4.62 26.74
CA PRO A 23 14.99 -5.37 26.99
C PRO A 23 15.25 -6.36 25.84
N ILE A 24 16.47 -6.31 25.27
CA ILE A 24 16.92 -7.27 24.26
C ILE A 24 17.09 -8.63 24.94
N ALA A 25 16.34 -9.64 24.47
CA ALA A 25 16.50 -11.02 24.93
C ALA A 25 17.91 -11.55 24.62
N PRO A 26 18.45 -12.50 25.42
CA PRO A 26 19.78 -13.05 25.20
C PRO A 26 19.89 -13.71 23.83
N ALA A 27 21.00 -13.44 23.13
CA ALA A 27 21.26 -13.93 21.78
C ALA A 27 21.31 -15.47 21.73
N VAL A 28 20.46 -16.09 20.91
CA VAL A 28 20.53 -17.52 20.56
C VAL A 28 21.78 -17.75 19.70
N PRO A 29 22.49 -18.88 19.85
CA PRO A 29 23.73 -19.14 19.09
C PRO A 29 23.51 -19.13 17.56
N PRO A 30 24.43 -18.56 16.77
CA PRO A 30 24.27 -18.46 15.29
C PRO A 30 24.10 -19.80 14.56
N THR A 31 24.49 -20.92 15.16
CA THR A 31 24.43 -22.26 14.57
C THR A 31 23.00 -22.74 14.30
N ASP A 32 22.01 -22.35 15.11
CA ASP A 32 20.63 -22.79 14.94
C ASP A 32 19.97 -22.10 13.75
N PHE A 33 20.28 -20.84 13.50
CA PHE A 33 19.75 -20.10 12.34
C PHE A 33 20.33 -20.59 11.02
N SER A 34 21.59 -21.06 10.99
CA SER A 34 22.18 -21.59 9.75
C SER A 34 21.48 -22.87 9.31
N ALA A 35 21.25 -23.81 10.22
CA ALA A 35 20.52 -25.04 9.92
C ALA A 35 19.07 -24.75 9.47
N ALA A 36 18.40 -23.77 10.09
CA ALA A 36 17.06 -23.35 9.68
C ALA A 36 17.08 -22.74 8.28
N ALA A 37 18.03 -21.84 7.98
CA ALA A 37 18.19 -21.24 6.66
C ALA A 37 18.42 -22.33 5.57
N ASP A 38 19.23 -23.36 5.85
CA ASP A 38 19.45 -24.49 4.94
C ASP A 38 18.14 -25.25 4.66
N ARG A 39 17.34 -25.51 5.70
CA ARG A 39 16.06 -26.23 5.57
C ARG A 39 15.03 -25.40 4.83
N ILE A 40 14.95 -24.10 5.07
CA ILE A 40 14.05 -23.17 4.36
C ILE A 40 14.45 -23.11 2.88
N ALA A 41 15.75 -22.94 2.58
CA ALA A 41 16.23 -22.91 1.21
C ALA A 41 15.88 -24.21 0.47
N ALA A 42 16.15 -25.37 1.08
CA ALA A 42 15.80 -26.65 0.50
C ALA A 42 14.29 -26.85 0.31
N ALA A 43 13.46 -26.35 1.23
CA ALA A 43 12.00 -26.40 1.10
C ALA A 43 11.55 -25.50 -0.06
N SER A 44 12.06 -24.27 -0.16
CA SER A 44 11.76 -23.31 -1.21
C SER A 44 12.11 -23.85 -2.61
N GLU A 45 13.25 -24.51 -2.76
CA GLU A 45 13.63 -25.13 -4.04
C GLU A 45 12.71 -26.30 -4.43
N ARG A 46 12.37 -27.18 -3.49
CA ARG A 46 11.48 -28.33 -3.76
C ARG A 46 10.07 -27.94 -4.18
N THR A 47 9.60 -26.77 -3.79
CA THR A 47 8.24 -26.28 -4.04
C THR A 47 8.25 -24.95 -4.79
N SER A 48 9.21 -24.79 -5.69
CA SER A 48 9.50 -23.49 -6.35
C SER A 48 8.33 -22.91 -7.17
N ALA A 49 7.39 -23.75 -7.65
CA ALA A 49 6.24 -23.30 -8.42
C ALA A 49 5.06 -22.84 -7.55
N VAL A 50 4.95 -23.26 -6.29
CA VAL A 50 3.73 -23.09 -5.50
C VAL A 50 3.34 -21.62 -5.32
N GLY A 51 4.29 -20.76 -4.98
CA GLY A 51 4.00 -19.31 -4.84
C GLY A 51 3.54 -18.68 -6.16
N TRP A 52 4.20 -19.03 -7.27
CA TRP A 52 3.82 -18.54 -8.58
C TRP A 52 2.42 -19.02 -9.01
N ASP A 53 2.13 -20.30 -8.84
CA ASP A 53 0.82 -20.88 -9.18
C ASP A 53 -0.29 -20.18 -8.38
N ARG A 54 -0.07 -19.91 -7.10
CA ARG A 54 -1.00 -19.17 -6.23
C ARG A 54 -1.20 -17.72 -6.66
N LEU A 55 -0.11 -17.03 -7.03
CA LEU A 55 -0.24 -15.67 -7.54
C LEU A 55 -1.03 -15.66 -8.85
N SER A 56 -0.78 -16.63 -9.73
CA SER A 56 -1.55 -16.79 -10.97
C SER A 56 -3.05 -17.06 -10.69
N GLU A 57 -3.37 -17.94 -9.74
CA GLU A 57 -4.76 -18.16 -9.32
C GLU A 57 -5.42 -16.85 -8.84
N LEU A 58 -4.74 -16.09 -7.97
CA LEU A 58 -5.27 -14.84 -7.43
C LEU A 58 -5.47 -13.77 -8.51
N THR A 59 -4.52 -13.66 -9.45
CA THR A 59 -4.56 -12.62 -10.49
C THR A 59 -5.44 -12.99 -11.67
N ASP A 60 -5.43 -14.24 -12.12
CA ASP A 60 -6.12 -14.67 -13.34
C ASP A 60 -7.56 -15.11 -13.06
N ASP A 61 -7.82 -15.79 -11.93
CA ASP A 61 -9.14 -16.31 -11.59
C ASP A 61 -9.98 -15.28 -10.81
N VAL A 62 -9.36 -14.41 -10.01
CA VAL A 62 -10.03 -13.37 -9.22
C VAL A 62 -9.82 -11.99 -9.82
N GLY A 63 -8.57 -11.61 -10.06
CA GLY A 63 -8.19 -10.31 -10.63
C GLY A 63 -8.30 -9.16 -9.63
N GLN A 64 -8.80 -8.01 -10.11
CA GLN A 64 -8.95 -6.79 -9.30
C GLN A 64 -9.92 -7.00 -8.13
N ARG A 65 -9.53 -6.56 -6.94
CA ARG A 65 -10.18 -6.93 -5.67
C ARG A 65 -10.53 -5.70 -4.83
N ILE A 66 -11.17 -4.71 -5.46
CA ILE A 66 -11.46 -3.45 -4.76
C ILE A 66 -12.33 -3.71 -3.52
N THR A 67 -12.05 -2.96 -2.47
CA THR A 67 -12.76 -2.97 -1.19
C THR A 67 -14.29 -2.99 -1.39
N GLY A 68 -14.98 -3.97 -0.77
CA GLY A 68 -16.43 -4.14 -0.85
C GLY A 68 -16.95 -4.86 -2.10
N SER A 69 -16.08 -5.37 -2.97
CA SER A 69 -16.47 -6.11 -4.18
C SER A 69 -16.65 -7.60 -3.94
N ALA A 70 -17.45 -8.26 -4.79
CA ALA A 70 -17.58 -9.73 -4.81
C ALA A 70 -16.25 -10.43 -5.17
N ALA A 71 -15.38 -9.78 -5.95
CA ALA A 71 -14.06 -10.32 -6.25
C ALA A 71 -13.18 -10.39 -4.98
N LEU A 72 -13.26 -9.37 -4.12
CA LEU A 72 -12.59 -9.43 -2.82
C LEU A 72 -13.13 -10.58 -1.96
N ASP A 73 -14.46 -10.81 -1.91
CA ASP A 73 -15.04 -11.95 -1.18
C ASP A 73 -14.48 -13.29 -1.69
N HIS A 74 -14.29 -13.43 -3.01
CA HIS A 74 -13.67 -14.64 -3.59
C HIS A 74 -12.20 -14.76 -3.17
N ALA A 75 -11.44 -13.66 -3.15
CA ALA A 75 -10.05 -13.66 -2.71
C ALA A 75 -9.91 -14.07 -1.23
N LEU A 76 -10.79 -13.57 -0.35
CA LEU A 76 -10.82 -13.96 1.06
C LEU A 76 -11.05 -15.47 1.24
N ALA A 77 -12.03 -16.02 0.52
CA ALA A 77 -12.33 -17.44 0.56
C ALA A 77 -11.17 -18.28 -0.01
N TRP A 78 -10.58 -17.86 -1.13
CA TRP A 78 -9.40 -18.48 -1.73
C TRP A 78 -8.22 -18.52 -0.75
N ALA A 79 -7.88 -17.38 -0.14
CA ALA A 79 -6.74 -17.28 0.77
C ALA A 79 -6.93 -18.19 2.00
N ALA A 80 -8.12 -18.16 2.63
CA ALA A 80 -8.43 -19.05 3.75
C ALA A 80 -8.33 -20.52 3.35
N GLY A 81 -8.81 -20.89 2.16
CA GLY A 81 -8.69 -22.24 1.61
C GLY A 81 -7.24 -22.67 1.44
N ARG A 82 -6.38 -21.82 0.86
CA ARG A 82 -4.95 -22.10 0.66
C ARG A 82 -4.19 -22.23 1.98
N MET A 83 -4.47 -21.37 2.97
CA MET A 83 -3.89 -21.49 4.30
C MET A 83 -4.31 -22.79 5.00
N HIS A 84 -5.58 -23.20 4.84
CA HIS A 84 -6.05 -24.47 5.36
C HIS A 84 -5.38 -25.66 4.67
N ASP A 85 -5.23 -25.65 3.33
CA ASP A 85 -4.54 -26.68 2.57
C ASP A 85 -3.06 -26.82 2.98
N ASP A 86 -2.42 -25.73 3.38
CA ASP A 86 -1.06 -25.73 3.96
C ASP A 86 -1.01 -26.35 5.36
N GLY A 87 -2.17 -26.59 5.96
CA GLY A 87 -2.31 -27.11 7.31
C GLY A 87 -1.90 -26.10 8.37
N LEU A 88 -2.10 -24.80 8.14
CA LEU A 88 -1.90 -23.78 9.16
C LEU A 88 -2.93 -23.97 10.29
N ASP A 89 -2.52 -23.57 11.48
CA ASP A 89 -3.38 -23.61 12.66
C ASP A 89 -4.32 -22.39 12.66
N ASP A 90 -5.50 -22.53 13.24
CA ASP A 90 -6.45 -21.44 13.50
C ASP A 90 -6.74 -20.54 12.30
N VAL A 91 -6.95 -21.16 11.11
CA VAL A 91 -7.34 -20.41 9.90
C VAL A 91 -8.77 -19.88 10.07
N ARG A 92 -8.93 -18.55 9.96
CA ARG A 92 -10.23 -17.92 10.17
C ARG A 92 -10.39 -16.62 9.38
N LEU A 93 -11.64 -16.25 9.13
CA LEU A 93 -12.04 -14.95 8.63
C LEU A 93 -12.49 -14.08 9.81
N GLU A 94 -11.87 -12.94 10.00
CA GLU A 94 -12.24 -11.97 11.03
C GLU A 94 -13.08 -10.85 10.44
N PRO A 95 -14.41 -10.79 10.75
CA PRO A 95 -15.32 -9.85 10.09
C PRO A 95 -14.92 -8.39 10.29
N VAL A 96 -15.02 -7.61 9.20
CA VAL A 96 -14.77 -6.16 9.14
C VAL A 96 -15.86 -5.52 8.30
N GLN A 97 -16.38 -4.35 8.72
CA GLN A 97 -17.20 -3.50 7.87
C GLN A 97 -16.28 -2.53 7.11
N VAL A 98 -16.38 -2.52 5.79
CA VAL A 98 -15.49 -1.75 4.93
C VAL A 98 -16.27 -0.72 4.10
N PRO A 99 -15.67 0.42 3.78
CA PRO A 99 -16.24 1.38 2.85
C PRO A 99 -16.48 0.73 1.48
N HIS A 100 -17.58 1.07 0.85
CA HIS A 100 -17.93 0.56 -0.46
C HIS A 100 -18.04 1.71 -1.47
N TRP A 101 -17.02 1.86 -2.28
CA TRP A 101 -16.99 2.81 -3.38
C TRP A 101 -16.91 2.08 -4.72
N VAL A 102 -17.60 2.58 -5.73
CA VAL A 102 -17.56 2.05 -7.10
C VAL A 102 -17.27 3.15 -8.10
N ARG A 103 -16.35 2.89 -9.02
CA ARG A 103 -15.89 3.84 -10.03
C ARG A 103 -16.98 4.19 -11.05
N GLY A 104 -17.66 3.21 -11.57
CA GLY A 104 -18.61 3.36 -12.66
C GLY A 104 -17.93 3.69 -14.01
N VAL A 105 -18.73 4.10 -14.99
CA VAL A 105 -18.20 4.50 -16.31
C VAL A 105 -17.65 5.91 -16.25
N GLU A 106 -16.47 6.11 -16.82
CA GLU A 106 -15.80 7.41 -16.81
C GLU A 106 -15.12 7.73 -18.13
N HIS A 107 -15.11 9.02 -18.48
CA HIS A 107 -14.39 9.55 -19.64
C HIS A 107 -14.07 11.02 -19.45
N ALA A 108 -13.00 11.47 -20.11
CA ALA A 108 -12.70 12.88 -20.27
C ALA A 108 -12.11 13.16 -21.66
N ARG A 109 -12.28 14.41 -22.10
CA ARG A 109 -11.68 14.90 -23.34
C ARG A 109 -11.41 16.40 -23.28
N ILE A 110 -10.40 16.83 -23.99
CA ILE A 110 -10.22 18.23 -24.33
C ILE A 110 -11.23 18.54 -25.45
N VAL A 111 -12.02 19.61 -25.29
CA VAL A 111 -12.99 20.06 -26.29
C VAL A 111 -12.43 21.22 -27.10
N ARG A 112 -11.63 22.09 -26.46
CA ARG A 112 -10.94 23.24 -27.09
C ARG A 112 -9.57 23.42 -26.45
N PRO A 113 -8.57 23.87 -27.20
CA PRO A 113 -8.57 24.27 -28.62
C PRO A 113 -8.53 23.10 -29.60
N VAL A 114 -8.33 21.87 -29.12
CA VAL A 114 -8.30 20.65 -29.95
C VAL A 114 -9.24 19.62 -29.33
N ASP A 115 -9.82 18.77 -30.18
CA ASP A 115 -10.66 17.68 -29.73
C ASP A 115 -9.81 16.42 -29.51
N ARG A 116 -9.59 16.00 -28.22
CA ARG A 116 -8.79 14.82 -27.88
C ARG A 116 -9.28 14.13 -26.64
N PRO A 117 -9.40 12.79 -26.62
CA PRO A 117 -9.63 12.03 -25.41
C PRO A 117 -8.42 12.15 -24.45
N LEU A 118 -8.70 12.12 -23.16
CA LEU A 118 -7.72 12.04 -22.08
C LEU A 118 -7.77 10.62 -21.49
N ALA A 119 -6.62 10.03 -21.25
CA ALA A 119 -6.51 8.84 -20.41
C ALA A 119 -6.65 9.27 -18.94
N LEU A 120 -7.70 8.77 -18.25
CA LEU A 120 -7.98 9.15 -16.87
C LEU A 120 -8.45 7.95 -16.06
N LEU A 121 -8.30 8.10 -14.74
CA LEU A 121 -8.96 7.30 -13.71
C LEU A 121 -9.51 8.23 -12.62
N GLY A 122 -10.79 8.07 -12.27
CA GLY A 122 -11.37 8.72 -11.09
C GLY A 122 -10.61 8.28 -9.84
N LEU A 123 -10.31 9.20 -8.95
CA LEU A 123 -9.61 8.89 -7.71
C LEU A 123 -10.52 8.13 -6.74
N GLY A 124 -9.96 7.20 -5.98
CA GLY A 124 -10.69 6.41 -5.00
C GLY A 124 -11.40 7.28 -3.97
N GLY A 125 -12.70 7.07 -3.79
CA GLY A 125 -13.55 7.90 -2.95
C GLY A 125 -14.08 9.18 -3.60
N THR A 126 -13.75 9.45 -4.88
CA THR A 126 -14.32 10.59 -5.59
C THR A 126 -15.85 10.51 -5.75
N VAL A 127 -16.50 11.66 -5.84
CA VAL A 127 -17.92 11.75 -6.21
C VAL A 127 -18.08 11.82 -7.72
N GLY A 128 -19.24 11.37 -8.23
CA GLY A 128 -19.57 11.47 -9.64
C GLY A 128 -19.89 12.89 -10.11
N THR A 129 -19.89 13.07 -11.44
CA THR A 129 -20.25 14.36 -12.07
C THR A 129 -21.76 14.57 -12.23
N HIS A 130 -22.57 13.52 -11.98
CA HIS A 130 -24.03 13.53 -12.21
C HIS A 130 -24.40 13.92 -13.65
N GLY A 131 -23.76 13.33 -14.63
CA GLY A 131 -23.83 13.62 -16.05
C GLY A 131 -22.53 14.22 -16.54
N THR A 132 -22.54 14.75 -17.77
CA THR A 132 -21.33 15.33 -18.38
C THR A 132 -21.09 16.75 -17.88
N LEU A 133 -19.93 16.98 -17.31
CA LEU A 133 -19.43 18.28 -16.88
C LEU A 133 -18.53 18.86 -17.97
N ARG A 134 -18.93 19.97 -18.58
CA ARG A 134 -18.08 20.73 -19.51
C ARG A 134 -17.77 22.10 -18.91
N ALA A 135 -16.47 22.45 -18.86
CA ALA A 135 -16.03 23.69 -18.25
C ALA A 135 -14.63 24.15 -18.75
N PRO A 136 -14.34 25.46 -18.64
CA PRO A 136 -12.99 25.96 -18.77
C PRO A 136 -12.06 25.36 -17.72
N LEU A 137 -10.80 25.09 -18.11
CA LEU A 137 -9.77 24.55 -17.22
C LEU A 137 -8.77 25.64 -16.86
N ILE A 138 -8.37 25.65 -15.58
CA ILE A 138 -7.27 26.48 -15.07
C ILE A 138 -6.19 25.53 -14.56
N ALA A 139 -4.96 25.68 -15.08
CA ALA A 139 -3.82 24.87 -14.73
C ALA A 139 -2.98 25.52 -13.63
N PHE A 140 -2.49 24.71 -12.72
CA PHE A 140 -1.54 25.04 -11.66
C PHE A 140 -0.34 24.10 -11.76
N GLU A 141 0.87 24.65 -11.68
CA GLU A 141 2.12 23.88 -11.80
C GLU A 141 2.39 22.94 -10.64
N SER A 142 1.71 23.14 -9.51
CA SER A 142 1.84 22.31 -8.32
C SER A 142 0.65 22.50 -7.38
N LEU A 143 0.55 21.65 -6.36
CA LEU A 143 -0.42 21.81 -5.28
C LEU A 143 -0.20 23.14 -4.52
N ASP A 144 1.06 23.52 -4.31
CA ASP A 144 1.38 24.77 -3.62
C ASP A 144 1.04 26.00 -4.47
N ALA A 145 1.18 25.91 -5.78
CA ALA A 145 0.70 26.95 -6.69
C ALA A 145 -0.85 27.10 -6.61
N LEU A 146 -1.58 26.00 -6.50
CA LEU A 146 -3.02 26.05 -6.25
C LEU A 146 -3.32 26.70 -4.87
N ARG A 147 -2.62 26.27 -3.81
CA ARG A 147 -2.81 26.77 -2.42
C ARG A 147 -2.53 28.26 -2.29
N SER A 148 -1.51 28.77 -2.95
CA SER A 148 -1.12 30.18 -2.91
C SER A 148 -1.92 31.09 -3.86
N SER A 149 -2.69 30.50 -4.78
CA SER A 149 -3.46 31.25 -5.77
C SER A 149 -4.68 31.95 -5.15
N GLU A 150 -4.89 33.20 -5.53
CA GLU A 150 -6.11 33.96 -5.24
C GLU A 150 -7.20 33.77 -6.31
N ALA A 151 -6.92 32.96 -7.35
CA ALA A 151 -7.85 32.73 -8.44
C ALA A 151 -9.13 32.06 -7.96
N ARG A 152 -10.26 32.66 -8.31
CA ARG A 152 -11.57 32.01 -8.13
C ARG A 152 -11.81 31.01 -9.26
N LEU A 153 -12.27 29.83 -8.89
CA LEU A 153 -12.49 28.71 -9.79
C LEU A 153 -13.97 28.40 -10.02
N ASP A 154 -14.85 29.36 -9.70
CA ASP A 154 -16.29 29.19 -9.89
C ASP A 154 -16.60 28.81 -11.35
N GLY A 155 -17.31 27.69 -11.51
CA GLY A 155 -17.68 27.16 -12.82
C GLY A 155 -16.55 26.47 -13.61
N LYS A 156 -15.33 26.33 -13.07
CA LYS A 156 -14.15 25.83 -13.75
C LYS A 156 -13.70 24.47 -13.24
N ILE A 157 -12.86 23.80 -14.01
CA ILE A 157 -12.07 22.61 -13.60
C ILE A 157 -10.68 23.09 -13.24
N ALA A 158 -10.16 22.68 -12.06
CA ALA A 158 -8.77 22.87 -11.73
C ALA A 158 -7.95 21.71 -12.34
N PHE A 159 -6.77 22.02 -12.87
CA PHE A 159 -5.76 21.01 -13.21
C PHE A 159 -4.49 21.27 -12.39
N VAL A 160 -4.03 20.27 -11.65
CA VAL A 160 -2.84 20.35 -10.81
C VAL A 160 -1.75 19.49 -11.41
N ASP A 161 -0.77 20.14 -12.03
CA ASP A 161 0.37 19.52 -12.73
C ASP A 161 1.52 19.25 -11.74
N HIS A 162 1.22 18.53 -10.65
CA HIS A 162 2.17 18.25 -9.57
C HIS A 162 3.01 17.02 -9.91
N HIS A 163 4.28 17.23 -10.22
CA HIS A 163 5.20 16.18 -10.63
C HIS A 163 5.70 15.36 -9.43
N MET A 164 5.70 14.04 -9.57
CA MET A 164 6.46 13.14 -8.70
C MET A 164 7.95 13.25 -9.07
N PRO A 165 8.85 13.46 -8.10
CA PRO A 165 10.29 13.40 -8.37
C PRO A 165 10.70 12.01 -8.88
N PRO A 166 11.75 11.91 -9.72
CA PRO A 166 12.33 10.62 -10.07
C PRO A 166 12.96 9.95 -8.85
N PHE A 167 13.20 8.64 -8.94
CA PHE A 167 13.86 7.87 -7.89
C PHE A 167 15.23 8.49 -7.52
N ASP A 168 15.47 8.71 -6.23
CA ASP A 168 16.74 9.24 -5.70
C ASP A 168 17.57 8.08 -5.15
N ASP A 169 18.50 7.57 -5.96
CA ASP A 169 19.42 6.47 -5.59
C ASP A 169 20.26 6.76 -4.34
N ALA A 170 20.56 8.04 -4.07
CA ALA A 170 21.41 8.41 -2.93
C ALA A 170 20.69 8.24 -1.59
N HIS A 171 19.37 8.40 -1.59
CA HIS A 171 18.53 8.31 -0.39
C HIS A 171 17.56 7.14 -0.44
N ASP A 172 17.54 6.42 -1.58
CA ASP A 172 16.58 5.34 -1.85
C ASP A 172 15.11 5.83 -1.68
N ASP A 173 14.85 7.05 -2.19
CA ASP A 173 13.56 7.73 -2.10
C ASP A 173 12.88 7.67 -3.47
N PRO A 174 11.76 6.94 -3.61
CA PRO A 174 11.00 6.90 -4.86
C PRO A 174 10.31 8.22 -5.20
N GLY A 175 10.30 9.19 -4.29
CA GLY A 175 9.61 10.46 -4.46
C GLY A 175 8.09 10.40 -4.28
N TYR A 176 7.54 9.23 -3.99
CA TYR A 176 6.09 8.99 -3.93
C TYR A 176 5.39 9.85 -2.87
N ALA A 177 5.96 9.94 -1.66
CA ALA A 177 5.40 10.75 -0.57
C ALA A 177 5.23 12.23 -0.96
N LYS A 178 6.09 12.75 -1.82
CA LYS A 178 5.97 14.10 -2.39
C LYS A 178 4.95 14.12 -3.53
N GLY A 179 5.01 13.15 -4.44
CA GLY A 179 4.16 13.06 -5.63
C GLY A 179 2.67 12.94 -5.31
N MET A 180 2.30 12.15 -4.28
CA MET A 180 0.90 11.86 -3.94
C MET A 180 0.14 13.06 -3.33
N GLN A 181 0.80 14.15 -2.96
CA GLN A 181 0.17 15.28 -2.27
C GLN A 181 -0.99 15.91 -3.06
N ALA A 182 -0.85 16.04 -4.39
CA ALA A 182 -1.92 16.58 -5.22
C ALA A 182 -3.11 15.61 -5.33
N ARG A 183 -2.86 14.30 -5.34
CA ARG A 183 -3.91 13.28 -5.28
C ARG A 183 -4.70 13.37 -3.98
N LEU A 184 -4.02 13.47 -2.84
CA LEU A 184 -4.66 13.51 -1.53
C LEU A 184 -5.43 14.81 -1.26
N HIS A 185 -4.85 15.95 -1.62
CA HIS A 185 -5.37 17.26 -1.17
C HIS A 185 -5.95 18.12 -2.29
N GLY A 186 -5.70 17.79 -3.56
CA GLY A 186 -6.09 18.63 -4.70
C GLY A 186 -7.59 18.91 -4.77
N ALA A 187 -8.42 17.91 -4.45
CA ALA A 187 -9.88 18.05 -4.50
C ALA A 187 -10.38 19.08 -3.47
N SER A 188 -9.91 19.00 -2.24
CA SER A 188 -10.27 19.93 -1.17
C SER A 188 -9.77 21.34 -1.47
N GLU A 189 -8.53 21.50 -1.92
CA GLU A 189 -7.94 22.80 -2.21
C GLU A 189 -8.63 23.49 -3.41
N ALA A 190 -8.98 22.73 -4.45
CA ALA A 190 -9.75 23.25 -5.58
C ALA A 190 -11.19 23.63 -5.18
N ALA A 191 -11.83 22.80 -4.35
CA ALA A 191 -13.20 23.06 -3.89
C ALA A 191 -13.31 24.32 -3.02
N LYS A 192 -12.34 24.60 -2.13
CA LYS A 192 -12.24 25.83 -1.34
C LYS A 192 -12.25 27.10 -2.21
N ARG A 193 -11.80 26.98 -3.47
CA ARG A 193 -11.77 28.08 -4.46
C ARG A 193 -12.96 28.09 -5.42
N GLY A 194 -13.94 27.19 -5.22
CA GLY A 194 -15.17 27.15 -6.02
C GLY A 194 -15.10 26.25 -7.26
N ALA A 195 -14.03 25.45 -7.44
CA ALA A 195 -13.92 24.54 -8.58
C ALA A 195 -15.09 23.55 -8.65
N ARG A 196 -15.44 23.13 -9.86
CA ARG A 196 -16.47 22.11 -10.11
C ARG A 196 -15.90 20.71 -10.10
N ALA A 197 -14.65 20.56 -10.49
CA ALA A 197 -13.89 19.30 -10.50
C ALA A 197 -12.40 19.61 -10.45
N VAL A 198 -11.59 18.59 -10.18
CA VAL A 198 -10.12 18.64 -10.27
C VAL A 198 -9.61 17.48 -11.12
N LEU A 199 -8.63 17.77 -11.95
CA LEU A 199 -7.76 16.80 -12.61
C LEU A 199 -6.37 16.92 -11.99
N VAL A 200 -5.72 15.80 -11.69
CA VAL A 200 -4.35 15.78 -11.19
C VAL A 200 -3.47 14.95 -12.13
N ARG A 201 -2.20 15.30 -12.24
CA ARG A 201 -1.20 14.43 -12.87
C ARG A 201 -1.11 13.11 -12.10
N SER A 202 -0.98 11.99 -12.80
CA SER A 202 -0.70 10.69 -12.20
C SER A 202 0.58 10.69 -11.36
N VAL A 203 0.57 9.92 -10.26
CA VAL A 203 1.67 9.87 -9.28
C VAL A 203 2.71 8.85 -9.75
N THR A 204 3.48 9.26 -10.74
CA THR A 204 4.60 8.49 -11.31
C THR A 204 5.61 9.43 -11.94
N ALA A 205 6.86 9.00 -12.05
CA ALA A 205 7.93 9.71 -12.75
C ALA A 205 8.08 9.25 -14.21
N VAL A 206 7.35 8.22 -14.65
CA VAL A 206 7.47 7.64 -16.00
C VAL A 206 6.28 8.00 -16.91
N SER A 207 6.42 7.67 -18.19
CA SER A 207 5.49 8.01 -19.24
C SER A 207 5.07 6.73 -19.98
N LEU A 208 4.02 6.05 -19.44
CA LEU A 208 3.44 4.82 -19.99
C LEU A 208 1.99 5.00 -20.45
N ARG A 209 1.49 6.21 -20.41
CA ARG A 209 0.09 6.59 -20.72
C ARG A 209 -0.96 5.84 -19.88
N THR A 210 -0.55 5.27 -18.76
CA THR A 210 -1.42 4.66 -17.75
C THR A 210 -1.74 5.69 -16.65
N PRO A 211 -3.01 6.07 -16.45
CA PRO A 211 -3.39 6.85 -15.27
C PRO A 211 -3.21 6.04 -14.00
N HIS A 212 -2.83 6.69 -12.91
CA HIS A 212 -2.67 6.08 -11.60
C HIS A 212 -3.86 6.41 -10.71
N ALA A 213 -4.56 5.40 -10.22
CA ALA A 213 -5.61 5.54 -9.24
C ALA A 213 -5.03 5.91 -7.84
N GLY A 214 -5.73 5.58 -6.80
CA GLY A 214 -5.36 5.79 -5.40
C GLY A 214 -6.39 6.64 -4.66
N ALA A 215 -6.48 6.47 -3.35
CA ALA A 215 -7.42 7.20 -2.51
C ALA A 215 -7.13 8.71 -2.50
N LEU A 216 -8.20 9.49 -2.44
CA LEU A 216 -8.13 10.92 -2.17
C LEU A 216 -8.68 11.24 -0.78
N GLY A 217 -8.27 12.37 -0.21
CA GLY A 217 -8.85 12.94 1.00
C GLY A 217 -9.81 14.10 0.70
N TYR A 218 -10.95 14.13 1.39
CA TYR A 218 -11.79 15.33 1.45
C TYR A 218 -11.72 15.90 2.87
N ASP A 219 -11.34 17.19 2.96
CA ASP A 219 -11.32 17.89 4.24
C ASP A 219 -12.74 18.02 4.80
N GLU A 220 -12.87 17.92 6.12
CA GLU A 220 -14.14 18.10 6.79
C GLU A 220 -14.72 19.50 6.51
N GLY A 221 -16.03 19.56 6.25
CA GLY A 221 -16.74 20.81 5.94
C GLY A 221 -16.47 21.38 4.53
N VAL A 222 -15.60 20.77 3.74
CA VAL A 222 -15.36 21.17 2.35
C VAL A 222 -16.29 20.38 1.41
N ARG A 223 -16.89 21.08 0.45
CA ARG A 223 -17.75 20.44 -0.54
C ARG A 223 -16.95 19.42 -1.36
N LYS A 224 -17.42 18.18 -1.43
CA LYS A 224 -16.86 17.15 -2.29
C LYS A 224 -17.08 17.50 -3.77
N ILE A 225 -16.02 17.43 -4.56
CA ILE A 225 -16.06 17.65 -6.01
C ILE A 225 -15.46 16.45 -6.74
N PRO A 226 -15.89 16.15 -7.99
CA PRO A 226 -15.29 15.12 -8.81
C PRO A 226 -13.78 15.33 -8.98
N ALA A 227 -13.01 14.24 -8.84
CA ALA A 227 -11.56 14.25 -8.92
C ALA A 227 -11.04 13.03 -9.70
N ALA A 228 -10.11 13.25 -10.62
CA ALA A 228 -9.51 12.19 -11.41
C ALA A 228 -8.03 12.45 -11.67
N ALA A 229 -7.24 11.38 -11.76
CA ALA A 229 -5.88 11.42 -12.28
C ALA A 229 -5.91 11.27 -13.81
N ILE A 230 -5.02 11.97 -14.49
CA ILE A 230 -4.76 11.81 -15.91
C ILE A 230 -3.34 11.33 -16.16
N SER A 231 -3.09 10.64 -17.27
CA SER A 231 -1.75 10.19 -17.62
C SER A 231 -0.75 11.35 -17.67
N THR A 232 0.52 11.06 -17.46
CA THR A 232 1.59 12.07 -17.48
C THR A 232 1.68 12.76 -18.83
N GLU A 233 1.47 12.04 -19.93
CA GLU A 233 1.48 12.58 -21.30
C GLU A 233 0.34 13.54 -21.55
N ASP A 234 -0.87 13.19 -21.09
CA ASP A 234 -2.04 14.05 -21.23
C ASP A 234 -1.96 15.27 -20.29
N ALA A 235 -1.33 15.12 -19.12
CA ALA A 235 -0.99 16.23 -18.22
C ALA A 235 -0.04 17.21 -18.89
N ASP A 236 1.04 16.73 -19.51
CA ASP A 236 1.98 17.54 -20.28
C ASP A 236 1.28 18.26 -21.47
N LEU A 237 0.36 17.57 -22.15
CA LEU A 237 -0.42 18.18 -23.22
C LEU A 237 -1.30 19.31 -22.67
N LEU A 238 -2.04 19.08 -21.58
CA LEU A 238 -2.88 20.11 -20.96
C LEU A 238 -2.06 21.31 -20.49
N ALA A 239 -0.92 21.08 -19.86
CA ALA A 239 -0.02 22.15 -19.43
C ALA A 239 0.48 23.00 -20.60
N ARG A 240 0.87 22.37 -21.73
CA ARG A 240 1.28 23.08 -22.95
C ARG A 240 0.14 23.86 -23.60
N LEU A 241 -1.07 23.30 -23.62
CA LEU A 241 -2.25 23.99 -24.18
C LEU A 241 -2.65 25.17 -23.30
N ALA A 242 -2.69 25.01 -21.98
CA ALA A 242 -3.06 26.05 -21.04
C ALA A 242 -2.12 27.29 -21.11
N ARG A 243 -0.82 27.07 -21.36
CA ARG A 243 0.14 28.17 -21.58
C ARG A 243 -0.10 28.92 -22.89
N ARG A 244 -0.74 28.30 -23.89
CA ARG A 244 -1.00 28.90 -25.19
C ARG A 244 -2.34 29.63 -25.28
N GLY A 245 -3.27 29.35 -24.37
CA GLY A 245 -4.59 29.97 -24.34
C GLY A 245 -5.65 29.16 -23.60
N PRO A 246 -6.91 29.58 -23.68
CA PRO A 246 -8.00 28.93 -22.98
C PRO A 246 -8.18 27.45 -23.38
N VAL A 247 -8.34 26.59 -22.39
CA VAL A 247 -8.65 25.16 -22.55
C VAL A 247 -10.03 24.89 -21.99
N GLU A 248 -10.82 24.10 -22.69
CA GLU A 248 -12.11 23.60 -22.23
C GLU A 248 -12.08 22.08 -22.20
N VAL A 249 -12.53 21.47 -21.09
CA VAL A 249 -12.53 20.03 -20.87
C VAL A 249 -13.97 19.56 -20.58
N GLU A 250 -14.27 18.38 -21.12
CA GLU A 250 -15.47 17.61 -20.80
C GLU A 250 -15.05 16.42 -19.94
N LEU A 251 -15.76 16.19 -18.81
CA LEU A 251 -15.50 15.16 -17.82
C LEU A 251 -16.80 14.48 -17.44
N SER A 252 -16.80 13.16 -17.36
CA SER A 252 -17.87 12.35 -16.81
C SER A 252 -17.28 11.29 -15.90
N LEU A 253 -17.69 11.26 -14.65
CA LEU A 253 -17.32 10.25 -13.66
C LEU A 253 -18.60 9.63 -13.11
N GLY A 254 -18.72 8.31 -13.22
CA GLY A 254 -19.86 7.53 -12.72
C GLY A 254 -19.73 7.10 -11.26
N ALA A 255 -18.73 7.59 -10.57
CA ALA A 255 -18.35 7.18 -9.23
C ALA A 255 -19.50 7.38 -8.20
N ARG A 256 -19.62 6.40 -7.29
CA ARG A 256 -20.65 6.39 -6.25
C ARG A 256 -20.10 5.75 -4.98
N THR A 257 -20.47 6.30 -3.82
CA THR A 257 -20.32 5.64 -2.53
C THR A 257 -21.62 4.90 -2.22
N LEU A 258 -21.52 3.62 -1.90
CA LEU A 258 -22.60 2.74 -1.47
C LEU A 258 -22.57 2.60 0.05
N PRO A 259 -23.59 2.00 0.70
CA PRO A 259 -23.49 1.61 2.09
C PRO A 259 -22.30 0.68 2.33
N ASP A 260 -21.67 0.78 3.50
CA ASP A 260 -20.56 -0.09 3.88
C ASP A 260 -20.92 -1.56 3.66
N ALA A 261 -19.93 -2.34 3.20
CA ALA A 261 -20.09 -3.76 2.88
C ALA A 261 -19.40 -4.63 3.95
N PRO A 262 -19.90 -5.84 4.18
CA PRO A 262 -19.16 -6.84 4.97
C PRO A 262 -17.91 -7.28 4.21
N SER A 263 -16.82 -7.48 4.94
CA SER A 263 -15.55 -8.06 4.48
C SER A 263 -14.88 -8.78 5.65
N ALA A 264 -13.62 -9.19 5.52
CA ALA A 264 -12.86 -9.80 6.61
C ALA A 264 -11.34 -9.66 6.41
N ASN A 265 -10.58 -9.68 7.49
CA ASN A 265 -9.18 -10.07 7.45
C ASN A 265 -9.09 -11.59 7.39
N VAL A 266 -8.10 -12.13 6.67
CA VAL A 266 -7.80 -13.56 6.66
C VAL A 266 -6.63 -13.82 7.59
N VAL A 267 -6.81 -14.68 8.58
CA VAL A 267 -5.80 -14.99 9.59
C VAL A 267 -5.44 -16.46 9.53
N GLY A 268 -4.15 -16.79 9.62
CA GLY A 268 -3.64 -18.13 9.77
C GLY A 268 -2.38 -18.14 10.63
N GLU A 269 -2.12 -19.24 11.34
CA GLU A 269 -1.06 -19.31 12.33
C GLU A 269 -0.19 -20.56 12.19
N LEU A 270 1.04 -20.46 12.67
CA LEU A 270 1.84 -21.56 13.16
C LEU A 270 1.99 -21.38 14.67
N ALA A 271 1.31 -22.22 15.46
CA ALA A 271 1.27 -22.09 16.89
C ALA A 271 2.65 -22.26 17.53
N GLY A 272 2.99 -21.38 18.47
CA GLY A 272 4.23 -21.42 19.23
C GLY A 272 4.22 -22.58 20.25
N ARG A 273 5.30 -23.35 20.28
CA ARG A 273 5.40 -24.52 21.18
C ARG A 273 5.70 -24.18 22.65
N GLU A 274 6.30 -23.01 22.92
CA GLU A 274 6.76 -22.62 24.26
C GLU A 274 6.11 -21.32 24.76
N LEU A 275 5.93 -20.36 23.87
CA LEU A 275 5.38 -19.03 24.14
C LEU A 275 4.25 -18.72 23.15
N PRO A 276 3.14 -19.48 23.17
CA PRO A 276 2.07 -19.34 22.18
C PRO A 276 1.38 -17.98 22.23
N ASP A 277 1.41 -17.28 23.35
CA ASP A 277 0.82 -15.95 23.55
C ASP A 277 1.73 -14.80 23.07
N GLU A 278 2.98 -15.10 22.67
CA GLU A 278 3.88 -14.15 22.05
C GLU A 278 3.81 -14.29 20.52
N ILE A 279 3.49 -13.19 19.83
CA ILE A 279 3.12 -13.22 18.42
C ILE A 279 4.17 -12.50 17.58
N VAL A 280 4.61 -13.14 16.50
CA VAL A 280 5.28 -12.53 15.36
C VAL A 280 4.24 -12.38 14.26
N LEU A 281 3.84 -11.16 13.96
CA LEU A 281 2.84 -10.83 12.94
C LEU A 281 3.51 -10.64 11.58
N LEU A 282 2.97 -11.29 10.55
CA LEU A 282 3.31 -11.06 9.13
C LEU A 282 2.06 -10.51 8.43
N GLY A 283 2.15 -9.32 7.87
CA GLY A 283 1.08 -8.61 7.19
C GLY A 283 1.31 -8.44 5.69
N ALA A 284 0.21 -8.41 4.97
CA ALA A 284 0.05 -7.99 3.57
C ALA A 284 -1.42 -7.61 3.36
N HIS A 285 -1.78 -6.86 2.32
CA HIS A 285 -3.20 -6.57 2.08
C HIS A 285 -3.78 -7.32 0.88
N ILE A 286 -5.02 -7.82 1.03
CA ILE A 286 -5.64 -8.67 0.03
C ILE A 286 -6.51 -7.92 -0.97
N ASP A 287 -6.98 -6.72 -0.63
CA ASP A 287 -7.66 -5.86 -1.60
C ASP A 287 -6.67 -5.24 -2.59
N SER A 288 -7.17 -4.69 -3.66
CA SER A 288 -6.41 -3.94 -4.66
C SER A 288 -7.32 -2.90 -5.32
N TRP A 289 -6.76 -1.99 -6.11
CA TRP A 289 -7.59 -1.13 -6.95
C TRP A 289 -8.36 -1.93 -8.00
N ASP A 290 -9.41 -1.29 -8.54
CA ASP A 290 -10.31 -1.82 -9.57
C ASP A 290 -9.73 -1.66 -11.00
N VAL A 291 -8.41 -1.63 -11.10
CA VAL A 291 -7.63 -1.56 -12.34
C VAL A 291 -6.44 -2.51 -12.24
N GLY A 292 -6.00 -3.04 -13.37
CA GLY A 292 -4.96 -4.06 -13.37
C GLY A 292 -5.43 -5.38 -12.76
N GLN A 293 -4.51 -6.16 -12.22
CA GLN A 293 -4.76 -7.43 -11.54
C GLN A 293 -4.41 -7.36 -10.04
N GLY A 294 -3.80 -6.25 -9.55
CA GLY A 294 -3.27 -6.17 -8.20
C GLY A 294 -2.23 -7.27 -7.94
N ALA A 295 -1.31 -7.46 -8.89
CA ALA A 295 -0.30 -8.51 -8.81
C ALA A 295 0.86 -8.08 -7.93
N SER A 296 1.34 -6.85 -8.14
CA SER A 296 2.43 -6.23 -7.39
C SER A 296 1.93 -5.56 -6.11
N ASP A 297 0.71 -5.06 -6.13
CA ASP A 297 0.05 -4.28 -5.09
C ASP A 297 -1.31 -4.92 -4.70
N ASP A 298 -1.40 -5.80 -3.72
CA ASP A 298 -0.35 -6.48 -2.98
C ASP A 298 -0.55 -8.01 -3.03
N GLY A 299 -1.01 -8.54 -4.19
CA GLY A 299 -1.22 -9.98 -4.38
C GLY A 299 0.05 -10.79 -4.14
N ALA A 300 1.21 -10.29 -4.60
CA ALA A 300 2.49 -10.97 -4.41
C ALA A 300 2.95 -10.94 -2.95
N GLY A 301 2.68 -9.88 -2.20
CA GLY A 301 2.91 -9.81 -0.75
C GLY A 301 2.02 -10.80 0.00
N CYS A 302 0.73 -10.87 -0.33
CA CYS A 302 -0.18 -11.87 0.23
C CYS A 302 0.38 -13.28 0.06
N VAL A 303 0.77 -13.63 -1.17
CA VAL A 303 1.35 -14.95 -1.45
C VAL A 303 2.67 -15.15 -0.70
N ALA A 304 3.53 -14.14 -0.61
CA ALA A 304 4.83 -14.25 0.05
C ALA A 304 4.71 -14.53 1.55
N VAL A 305 3.78 -13.87 2.27
CA VAL A 305 3.57 -14.13 3.71
C VAL A 305 2.92 -15.50 3.95
N MET A 306 1.98 -15.92 3.09
CA MET A 306 1.43 -17.28 3.15
C MET A 306 2.51 -18.35 2.91
N GLU A 307 3.32 -18.16 1.86
CA GLU A 307 4.45 -19.04 1.54
C GLU A 307 5.49 -19.09 2.65
N ALA A 308 5.73 -17.99 3.37
CA ALA A 308 6.65 -17.97 4.50
C ALA A 308 6.23 -18.98 5.59
N LEU A 309 4.96 -19.02 5.98
CA LEU A 309 4.47 -19.99 6.96
C LEU A 309 4.51 -21.41 6.40
N ARG A 310 4.07 -21.60 5.14
CA ARG A 310 4.14 -22.90 4.48
C ARG A 310 5.57 -23.44 4.41
N LEU A 311 6.55 -22.58 4.11
CA LEU A 311 7.98 -22.96 4.07
C LEU A 311 8.51 -23.36 5.44
N LEU A 312 8.14 -22.65 6.51
CA LEU A 312 8.51 -23.05 7.88
C LEU A 312 7.98 -24.45 8.19
N ARG A 313 6.71 -24.72 7.86
CA ARG A 313 6.08 -26.02 8.06
C ARG A 313 6.75 -27.11 7.21
N ALA A 314 6.96 -26.87 5.90
CA ALA A 314 7.62 -27.78 4.98
C ALA A 314 9.08 -28.07 5.34
N ALA A 315 9.74 -27.12 5.99
CA ALA A 315 11.07 -27.27 6.58
C ALA A 315 11.02 -28.03 7.92
N GLY A 316 9.84 -28.37 8.48
CA GLY A 316 9.68 -29.01 9.79
C GLY A 316 10.18 -28.14 10.92
N LEU A 317 10.06 -26.82 10.79
CA LEU A 317 10.43 -25.85 11.81
C LEU A 317 9.18 -25.51 12.63
N VAL A 318 9.23 -25.84 13.92
CA VAL A 318 8.15 -25.53 14.86
C VAL A 318 8.61 -24.31 15.68
N PRO A 319 7.96 -23.15 15.53
CA PRO A 319 8.41 -21.93 16.17
C PRO A 319 8.23 -21.98 17.68
N ARG A 320 9.02 -21.20 18.43
CA ARG A 320 8.87 -21.05 19.86
C ARG A 320 7.69 -20.16 20.23
N ARG A 321 7.52 -19.06 19.48
CA ARG A 321 6.41 -18.11 19.51
C ARG A 321 5.46 -18.37 18.37
N THR A 322 4.21 -17.97 18.49
CA THR A 322 3.26 -18.03 17.37
C THR A 322 3.70 -17.10 16.23
N VAL A 323 3.74 -17.64 15.01
CA VAL A 323 3.86 -16.83 13.80
C VAL A 323 2.47 -16.74 13.18
N ARG A 324 1.91 -15.53 13.15
CA ARG A 324 0.58 -15.23 12.62
C ARG A 324 0.73 -14.48 11.30
N THR A 325 0.08 -14.93 10.25
CA THR A 325 -0.12 -14.12 9.03
C THR A 325 -1.51 -13.53 9.02
N VAL A 326 -1.60 -12.28 8.57
CA VAL A 326 -2.85 -11.57 8.37
C VAL A 326 -2.85 -10.95 6.99
N LEU A 327 -3.84 -11.30 6.18
CA LEU A 327 -4.12 -10.59 4.95
C LEU A 327 -5.20 -9.57 5.26
N PHE A 328 -4.82 -8.31 5.28
CA PHE A 328 -5.69 -7.22 5.65
C PHE A 328 -6.64 -6.87 4.52
N THR A 329 -7.86 -6.47 4.86
CA THR A 329 -8.85 -5.95 3.91
C THR A 329 -8.90 -4.43 4.00
N SER A 330 -9.16 -3.76 2.87
CA SER A 330 -9.38 -2.29 2.83
C SER A 330 -8.15 -1.47 3.21
N GLU A 331 -6.95 -1.91 2.83
CA GLU A 331 -5.74 -1.09 2.94
C GLU A 331 -5.88 0.12 2.02
N GLU A 332 -6.11 -0.13 0.73
CA GLU A 332 -6.22 0.84 -0.36
C GLU A 332 -7.23 1.94 -0.11
N TYR A 333 -8.24 1.63 0.72
CA TYR A 333 -9.28 2.60 1.04
C TYR A 333 -9.64 2.58 2.52
N LEU A 334 -8.98 3.47 3.27
CA LEU A 334 -9.25 3.81 4.68
C LEU A 334 -8.78 2.80 5.74
N LEU A 335 -7.96 1.80 5.46
CA LEU A 335 -7.33 0.90 6.45
C LEU A 335 -8.33 0.29 7.46
N ALA A 336 -9.49 -0.17 6.99
CA ALA A 336 -10.53 -0.69 7.89
C ALA A 336 -10.10 -2.01 8.55
N GLY A 337 -9.39 -2.88 7.81
CA GLY A 337 -8.84 -4.13 8.29
C GLY A 337 -7.82 -3.96 9.41
N ALA A 338 -6.88 -3.05 9.21
CA ALA A 338 -5.85 -2.71 10.20
C ALA A 338 -6.46 -2.21 11.52
N ARG A 339 -7.45 -1.29 11.43
CA ARG A 339 -8.13 -0.79 12.62
C ARG A 339 -8.90 -1.87 13.36
N ALA A 340 -9.63 -2.73 12.63
CA ALA A 340 -10.37 -3.84 13.22
C ALA A 340 -9.43 -4.85 13.90
N TYR A 341 -8.29 -5.15 13.28
CA TYR A 341 -7.27 -6.01 13.87
C TYR A 341 -6.70 -5.38 15.15
N ARG A 342 -6.35 -4.10 15.11
CA ARG A 342 -5.87 -3.35 16.30
C ARG A 342 -6.90 -3.34 17.43
N GLU A 343 -8.18 -3.15 17.13
CA GLU A 343 -9.24 -3.18 18.14
C GLU A 343 -9.35 -4.54 18.81
N ARG A 344 -9.29 -5.63 18.03
CA ARG A 344 -9.45 -7.00 18.48
C ARG A 344 -8.22 -7.54 19.19
N HIS A 345 -7.02 -7.31 18.63
CA HIS A 345 -5.76 -7.95 19.00
C HIS A 345 -4.73 -7.02 19.63
N GLY A 346 -4.99 -5.73 19.72
CA GLY A 346 -3.99 -4.77 20.19
C GLY A 346 -3.62 -4.89 21.67
N ARG A 347 -4.24 -5.82 22.42
CA ARG A 347 -3.85 -6.17 23.79
C ARG A 347 -3.03 -7.45 23.88
N GLU A 348 -2.92 -8.20 22.81
CA GLU A 348 -2.06 -9.37 22.71
C GLU A 348 -0.59 -8.93 22.66
N HIS A 349 0.30 -9.83 23.05
CA HIS A 349 1.73 -9.52 23.07
C HIS A 349 2.36 -9.77 21.69
N HIS A 350 2.30 -8.77 20.81
CA HIS A 350 3.03 -8.78 19.55
C HIS A 350 4.49 -8.39 19.82
N VAL A 351 5.41 -9.32 19.61
CA VAL A 351 6.86 -9.06 19.78
C VAL A 351 7.46 -8.38 18.55
N ALA A 352 6.88 -8.65 17.37
CA ALA A 352 7.26 -8.04 16.12
C ALA A 352 6.05 -7.97 15.19
N ALA A 353 6.03 -6.97 14.31
CA ALA A 353 5.07 -6.78 13.25
C ALA A 353 5.83 -6.46 11.95
N PHE A 354 5.59 -7.27 10.94
CA PHE A 354 6.19 -7.19 9.61
C PHE A 354 5.09 -6.98 8.58
N GLU A 355 5.37 -6.14 7.57
CA GLU A 355 4.50 -6.00 6.40
C GLU A 355 5.33 -6.03 5.11
N THR A 356 4.73 -6.48 4.03
CA THR A 356 5.26 -6.36 2.69
C THR A 356 4.21 -5.77 1.78
N ASP A 357 4.45 -4.56 1.31
CA ASP A 357 3.57 -3.75 0.45
C ASP A 357 4.42 -2.79 -0.41
N TYR A 358 5.47 -3.32 -1.00
CA TYR A 358 6.36 -2.54 -1.88
C TYR A 358 6.72 -3.32 -3.14
N GLY A 359 5.74 -4.09 -3.65
CA GLY A 359 5.92 -5.00 -4.75
C GLY A 359 6.78 -6.22 -4.41
N MET A 360 7.18 -6.97 -5.46
CA MET A 360 7.92 -8.23 -5.28
C MET A 360 9.03 -8.37 -6.32
N ALA A 361 9.79 -7.30 -6.54
CA ALA A 361 10.98 -7.30 -7.39
C ALA A 361 12.16 -8.04 -6.73
N ALA A 362 13.36 -7.92 -7.30
CA ALA A 362 14.55 -8.58 -6.78
C ALA A 362 14.78 -8.24 -5.30
N PRO A 363 15.06 -9.23 -4.42
CA PRO A 363 15.32 -8.96 -3.01
C PRO A 363 16.48 -7.98 -2.83
N ASP A 364 16.32 -6.99 -1.95
CA ASP A 364 17.37 -6.02 -1.63
C ASP A 364 17.59 -5.86 -0.13
N ALA A 365 16.57 -5.40 0.60
CA ALA A 365 16.72 -5.08 2.01
C ALA A 365 15.56 -5.61 2.86
N ILE A 366 15.80 -5.68 4.16
CA ILE A 366 14.79 -5.79 5.19
C ILE A 366 14.91 -4.55 6.05
N GLY A 367 13.83 -3.80 6.17
CA GLY A 367 13.71 -2.72 7.12
C GLY A 367 13.55 -3.24 8.54
N VAL A 368 14.21 -2.57 9.46
CA VAL A 368 14.16 -2.87 10.91
C VAL A 368 13.96 -1.55 11.63
N GLY A 369 12.85 -1.36 12.27
CA GLY A 369 12.34 -0.07 12.76
C GLY A 369 13.24 0.74 13.71
N SER A 370 14.54 0.42 13.83
CA SER A 370 15.51 1.17 14.62
C SER A 370 16.96 0.86 14.28
N GLU A 371 17.87 1.78 14.56
CA GLU A 371 19.31 1.61 14.47
C GLU A 371 19.84 0.46 15.33
N ASP A 372 19.32 0.32 16.56
CA ASP A 372 19.72 -0.76 17.47
C ASP A 372 19.26 -2.12 16.93
N GLY A 373 18.05 -2.18 16.37
CA GLY A 373 17.52 -3.38 15.72
C GLY A 373 18.37 -3.78 14.49
N ALA A 374 18.68 -2.85 13.62
CA ALA A 374 19.52 -3.10 12.44
C ALA A 374 20.92 -3.60 12.85
N ARG A 375 21.54 -3.01 13.88
CA ARG A 375 22.81 -3.51 14.43
C ARG A 375 22.69 -4.92 15.00
N ALA A 376 21.59 -5.24 15.69
CA ALA A 376 21.36 -6.57 16.25
C ALA A 376 21.12 -7.63 15.15
N MET A 377 20.56 -7.24 14.01
CA MET A 377 20.33 -8.11 12.85
C MET A 377 21.58 -8.28 11.97
N ALA A 378 22.50 -7.30 11.95
CA ALA A 378 23.66 -7.29 11.05
C ALA A 378 24.50 -8.60 11.04
N PRO A 379 24.76 -9.29 12.19
CA PRO A 379 25.49 -10.55 12.17
C PRO A 379 24.78 -11.69 11.42
N LEU A 380 23.48 -11.57 11.16
CA LEU A 380 22.67 -12.56 10.43
C LEU A 380 22.67 -12.33 8.92
N LEU A 381 23.18 -11.21 8.43
CA LEU A 381 23.15 -10.85 7.01
C LEU A 381 23.67 -11.96 6.09
N PRO A 382 24.76 -12.71 6.41
CA PRO A 382 25.22 -13.82 5.58
C PRO A 382 24.17 -14.93 5.34
N LEU A 383 23.23 -15.11 6.28
CA LEU A 383 22.13 -16.08 6.14
C LEU A 383 21.05 -15.55 5.18
N PHE A 384 20.73 -14.29 5.28
CA PHE A 384 19.74 -13.62 4.43
C PHE A 384 20.27 -13.36 3.01
N ALA A 385 21.57 -13.14 2.85
CA ALA A 385 22.21 -12.97 1.55
C ALA A 385 21.99 -14.18 0.60
N ARG A 386 21.73 -15.36 1.13
CA ARG A 386 21.37 -16.56 0.36
C ARG A 386 20.06 -16.40 -0.41
N PHE A 387 19.16 -15.55 0.11
CA PHE A 387 17.88 -15.20 -0.51
C PHE A 387 17.93 -13.87 -1.28
N GLY A 388 19.11 -13.22 -1.31
CA GLY A 388 19.33 -11.98 -2.06
C GLY A 388 19.25 -10.70 -1.23
N ILE A 389 18.97 -10.79 0.07
CA ILE A 389 19.00 -9.61 0.96
C ILE A 389 20.44 -9.14 1.12
N ARG A 390 20.68 -7.87 0.83
CA ARG A 390 22.00 -7.24 0.83
C ARG A 390 22.26 -6.38 2.06
N ARG A 391 21.22 -5.97 2.77
CA ARG A 391 21.33 -5.04 3.91
C ARG A 391 20.12 -5.10 4.83
N PHE A 392 20.31 -4.66 6.07
CA PHE A 392 19.25 -4.29 6.99
C PHE A 392 19.22 -2.77 7.11
N ARG A 393 18.04 -2.17 7.04
CA ARG A 393 17.85 -0.72 7.14
C ARG A 393 17.28 -0.33 8.50
N PRO A 394 17.65 0.83 9.07
CA PRO A 394 17.20 1.24 10.40
C PRO A 394 15.82 1.89 10.42
N HIS A 395 15.01 1.65 9.42
CA HIS A 395 13.62 2.07 9.33
C HIS A 395 12.77 0.89 8.85
N ALA A 396 11.50 0.90 9.16
CA ALA A 396 10.50 -0.01 8.63
C ALA A 396 9.14 0.68 8.67
N PHE A 397 8.33 0.41 7.68
CA PHE A 397 6.97 0.93 7.58
C PHE A 397 6.03 -0.12 7.01
N GLY A 398 4.81 -0.19 7.56
CA GLY A 398 3.72 -0.98 7.04
C GLY A 398 2.41 -0.36 7.48
N ALA A 399 1.55 0.02 6.52
CA ALA A 399 0.35 0.78 6.80
C ALA A 399 -0.64 0.00 7.69
N ASP A 400 -0.80 -1.30 7.41
CA ASP A 400 -1.73 -2.16 8.13
C ASP A 400 -1.19 -2.60 9.50
N VAL A 401 0.12 -2.81 9.63
CA VAL A 401 0.71 -3.24 10.92
C VAL A 401 1.09 -2.08 11.82
N GLN A 402 1.13 -0.85 11.30
CA GLN A 402 1.48 0.34 12.09
C GLN A 402 0.68 0.47 13.40
N PRO A 403 -0.66 0.23 13.43
CA PRO A 403 -1.41 0.27 14.67
C PRO A 403 -0.95 -0.74 15.73
N ILE A 404 -0.35 -1.86 15.32
CA ILE A 404 0.25 -2.87 16.22
C ILE A 404 1.65 -2.43 16.66
N VAL A 405 2.45 -1.86 15.75
CA VAL A 405 3.76 -1.27 16.11
C VAL A 405 3.61 -0.22 17.20
N GLU A 406 2.56 0.59 17.17
CA GLU A 406 2.23 1.57 18.23
C GLU A 406 1.94 0.96 19.59
N THR A 407 1.70 -0.35 19.70
CA THR A 407 1.58 -1.06 20.97
C THR A 407 2.91 -1.46 21.58
N GLY A 408 4.01 -1.30 20.84
CA GLY A 408 5.38 -1.63 21.26
C GLY A 408 5.99 -2.83 20.53
N ALA A 409 5.33 -3.39 19.53
CA ALA A 409 5.93 -4.42 18.66
C ALA A 409 7.11 -3.83 17.87
N ALA A 410 8.16 -4.63 17.63
CA ALA A 410 9.25 -4.22 16.76
C ALA A 410 8.79 -4.23 15.29
N ALA A 411 9.04 -3.12 14.59
CA ALA A 411 8.64 -2.98 13.19
C ALA A 411 9.65 -3.63 12.25
N PHE A 412 9.13 -4.30 11.22
CA PHE A 412 9.90 -4.85 10.10
C PHE A 412 9.12 -4.68 8.80
N ASP A 413 9.83 -4.57 7.68
CA ASP A 413 9.27 -4.65 6.34
C ASP A 413 10.22 -5.33 5.36
N LEU A 414 9.70 -5.66 4.16
CA LEU A 414 10.50 -6.10 3.04
C LEU A 414 10.66 -4.93 2.07
N GLU A 415 11.90 -4.64 1.71
CA GLU A 415 12.24 -3.62 0.72
C GLU A 415 12.95 -4.28 -0.47
N PRO A 416 12.20 -4.78 -1.47
CA PRO A 416 12.78 -5.24 -2.73
C PRO A 416 13.29 -4.05 -3.56
N ASP A 417 13.86 -4.31 -4.73
CA ASP A 417 14.25 -3.25 -5.67
C ASP A 417 13.03 -2.40 -6.07
N GLY A 418 12.94 -1.21 -5.53
CA GLY A 418 11.79 -0.31 -5.68
C GLY A 418 11.81 0.60 -6.91
N HIS A 419 12.85 0.51 -7.78
CA HIS A 419 13.04 1.47 -8.89
C HIS A 419 11.85 1.54 -9.86
N HIS A 420 11.12 0.44 -10.04
CA HIS A 420 10.02 0.32 -11.01
C HIS A 420 8.64 0.10 -10.38
N TYR A 421 8.53 0.05 -9.05
CA TYR A 421 7.25 -0.18 -8.39
C TYR A 421 6.22 0.91 -8.74
N PHE A 422 6.60 2.18 -8.59
CA PHE A 422 5.72 3.31 -8.89
C PHE A 422 5.54 3.61 -10.38
N ASP A 423 6.16 2.83 -11.28
CA ASP A 423 5.88 2.89 -12.71
C ASP A 423 4.50 2.30 -13.03
N ILE A 424 4.08 1.27 -12.27
CA ILE A 424 2.87 0.48 -12.51
C ILE A 424 1.86 0.50 -11.35
N HIS A 425 2.29 0.88 -10.15
CA HIS A 425 1.48 0.96 -8.94
C HIS A 425 0.17 1.72 -9.17
N HIS A 426 -0.96 1.12 -8.80
CA HIS A 426 -2.32 1.66 -8.97
C HIS A 426 -2.75 1.88 -10.44
N THR A 427 -2.26 1.08 -11.39
CA THR A 427 -2.57 1.20 -12.81
C THR A 427 -3.07 -0.10 -13.43
N GLU A 428 -3.58 0.00 -14.68
CA GLU A 428 -3.89 -1.17 -15.51
C GLU A 428 -2.66 -2.04 -15.83
N ALA A 429 -1.45 -1.53 -15.61
CA ALA A 429 -0.20 -2.24 -15.86
C ALA A 429 0.26 -3.10 -14.67
N ASP A 430 -0.40 -3.04 -13.51
CA ASP A 430 -0.12 -3.95 -12.40
C ASP A 430 -0.71 -5.34 -12.67
N THR A 431 0.07 -6.15 -13.36
CA THR A 431 -0.30 -7.46 -13.89
C THR A 431 0.75 -8.52 -13.58
N LEU A 432 0.37 -9.79 -13.61
CA LEU A 432 1.20 -10.94 -13.23
C LEU A 432 2.58 -10.96 -13.90
N ASP A 433 2.68 -10.52 -15.18
CA ASP A 433 3.93 -10.49 -15.94
C ASP A 433 4.97 -9.50 -15.41
N LYS A 434 4.63 -8.66 -14.45
CA LYS A 434 5.56 -7.75 -13.77
C LYS A 434 6.31 -8.43 -12.62
N ILE A 435 5.82 -9.58 -12.15
CA ILE A 435 6.45 -10.35 -11.08
C ILE A 435 7.29 -11.48 -11.69
N ARG A 436 8.50 -11.65 -11.21
CA ARG A 436 9.35 -12.77 -11.59
C ARG A 436 9.18 -13.91 -10.57
N PRO A 437 8.90 -15.15 -11.02
CA PRO A 437 8.71 -16.30 -10.11
C PRO A 437 9.87 -16.50 -9.13
N GLU A 438 11.10 -16.28 -9.62
CA GLU A 438 12.31 -16.41 -8.82
C GLU A 438 12.39 -15.36 -7.69
N ASP A 439 12.01 -14.11 -7.96
CA ASP A 439 12.07 -13.03 -6.99
C ASP A 439 10.99 -13.23 -5.91
N LEU A 440 9.77 -13.62 -6.29
CA LEU A 440 8.70 -13.99 -5.34
C LEU A 440 9.18 -15.13 -4.42
N ARG A 441 9.75 -16.19 -4.97
CA ARG A 441 10.27 -17.33 -4.22
C ARG A 441 11.36 -16.92 -3.22
N ARG A 442 12.31 -16.08 -3.64
CA ARG A 442 13.43 -15.65 -2.79
C ARG A 442 12.98 -14.73 -1.68
N ASN A 443 12.08 -13.80 -1.98
CA ASN A 443 11.47 -12.90 -0.98
C ASN A 443 10.68 -13.70 0.06
N ALA A 444 9.82 -14.64 -0.36
CA ALA A 444 9.08 -15.51 0.56
C ALA A 444 10.00 -16.32 1.48
N ALA A 445 11.11 -16.83 0.96
CA ALA A 445 12.10 -17.56 1.76
C ALA A 445 12.86 -16.63 2.74
N ALA A 446 13.13 -15.38 2.36
CA ALA A 446 13.71 -14.37 3.25
C ALA A 446 12.74 -14.01 4.40
N ILE A 447 11.45 -13.84 4.07
CA ILE A 447 10.39 -13.60 5.07
C ILE A 447 10.27 -14.80 6.03
N ALA A 448 10.31 -16.05 5.51
CA ALA A 448 10.30 -17.26 6.34
C ALA A 448 11.48 -17.30 7.31
N LEU A 449 12.68 -16.94 6.85
CA LEU A 449 13.86 -16.87 7.72
C LEU A 449 13.72 -15.77 8.78
N LEU A 450 13.20 -14.59 8.39
CA LEU A 450 12.96 -13.50 9.35
C LEU A 450 11.96 -13.94 10.43
N ALA A 451 10.82 -14.50 10.02
CA ALA A 451 9.80 -15.01 10.93
C ALA A 451 10.37 -16.04 11.89
N TRP A 452 11.20 -16.97 11.39
CA TRP A 452 11.89 -17.95 12.24
C TRP A 452 12.81 -17.28 13.25
N VAL A 453 13.67 -16.36 12.81
CA VAL A 453 14.61 -15.63 13.68
C VAL A 453 13.86 -14.92 14.81
N LEU A 454 12.77 -14.21 14.48
CA LEU A 454 11.96 -13.46 15.44
C LEU A 454 11.19 -14.39 16.39
N ALA A 455 10.72 -15.53 15.88
CA ALA A 455 9.93 -16.47 16.68
C ALA A 455 10.77 -17.31 17.68
N VAL A 456 12.08 -17.44 17.50
CA VAL A 456 12.93 -18.25 18.39
C VAL A 456 13.88 -17.43 19.27
N ARG A 457 14.12 -16.17 18.96
CA ARG A 457 14.84 -15.24 19.83
C ARG A 457 14.03 -14.89 21.08
#